data_615034c56c201b49327707ef67aff823
#
_entry.id   615034c56c201b49327707ef67aff823
#
_cell.length_a   1.000
_cell.length_b   1.000
_cell.length_c   1.000
_cell.angle_alpha   90.00
_cell.angle_beta   90.00
_cell.angle_gamma   90.00
#
_symmetry.space_group_name_H-M   'P 1'
#
loop_
_entity.id
_entity.type
_entity.pdbx_description
1 polymer ?
#
loop_
_entity_poly.entity_id
_entity_poly.type
_entity_poly.pdbx_seq_one_letter_code
_entity_poly.pdbx_strand_id
1 'polypeptide(L)'
;MKNAHRQNDRWRWLTAGAVAVCLLAFTLLIGLLGWQGVRAFWPQPVDRYQFQAPGASPVTLLGETLQAERQSSGWRYLVKTGNRDIAAPDFRVIYSAGPALAEQPRDVLVLQRRNGGNAYGWLVALREDNETLTAHNRDALLQQRLQQVQELLRQAEDIRRIDMARLNAQLENLQQQADEQQREQRFGLQQQSEFDANSAALHRRLSALAQQLAHLQQASQRDTLILRDAQGAEHTIPLAQIVAAWYPNHMSLPQKTQHFLRQVWQFVSDSPAAGGSESGAFPAIFGTVLMVVLMSVIVMPLGVVAAVWLHEYAGRHALTRLVRIAVVNLAGVPSIVYGVFGLGFFVWLIGGTLDQLFFSRALPNPTFGTPGLLWASLTLALLTLPVVIVATEEGLSRIPDTLRQGSLALGATQAETLWRVVLPLAVPAMLTGLILAVARAAGETAPLMLVGVVKMVPELPVDAVFPYLHLDRKFMHLGFQIYDLAFQSPNIDADRPLVYATALLLVMIILSLNLLAMVLRHRLRERYRLMTH
;
A
#
# COMPACT_ATOMS: atom_id res chain seq x y z
N MET A 1 -27.70 -9.39 52.45
CA MET A 1 -26.33 -9.43 51.94
C MET A 1 -26.05 -10.59 50.95
N LYS A 2 -26.56 -11.82 51.14
CA LYS A 2 -26.32 -12.94 50.17
C LYS A 2 -26.88 -12.75 48.76
N ASN A 3 -27.96 -12.00 48.57
CA ASN A 3 -28.53 -11.76 47.23
C ASN A 3 -27.77 -10.72 46.40
N ALA A 4 -27.14 -9.74 47.04
CA ALA A 4 -26.31 -8.75 46.36
C ALA A 4 -25.01 -9.35 45.79
N HIS A 5 -24.40 -10.35 46.50
CA HIS A 5 -23.25 -11.07 46.01
C HIS A 5 -23.57 -11.95 44.77
N ARG A 6 -24.72 -12.68 44.82
CA ARG A 6 -25.17 -13.51 43.68
C ARG A 6 -25.51 -12.65 42.43
N GLN A 7 -26.02 -11.46 42.60
CA GLN A 7 -26.35 -10.54 41.50
C GLN A 7 -25.06 -9.97 40.86
N ASN A 8 -24.05 -9.64 41.70
CA ASN A 8 -22.73 -9.21 41.23
C ASN A 8 -21.98 -10.33 40.46
N ASP A 9 -22.11 -11.57 40.88
CA ASP A 9 -21.48 -12.69 40.21
C ASP A 9 -22.09 -12.95 38.83
N ARG A 10 -23.41 -12.83 38.69
CA ARG A 10 -24.07 -12.96 37.37
C ARG A 10 -23.57 -11.91 36.37
N TRP A 11 -23.42 -10.67 36.77
CA TRP A 11 -22.89 -9.60 35.93
C TRP A 11 -21.42 -9.83 35.56
N ARG A 12 -20.61 -10.36 36.47
CA ARG A 12 -19.22 -10.74 36.19
C ARG A 12 -19.13 -11.86 35.16
N TRP A 13 -19.99 -12.88 35.27
CA TRP A 13 -20.05 -13.96 34.27
C TRP A 13 -20.55 -13.46 32.91
N LEU A 14 -21.53 -12.59 32.86
CA LEU A 14 -22.03 -12.00 31.62
C LEU A 14 -20.97 -11.11 30.95
N THR A 15 -20.28 -10.27 31.71
CA THR A 15 -19.20 -9.44 31.15
C THR A 15 -18.02 -10.28 30.69
N ALA A 16 -17.61 -11.30 31.46
CA ALA A 16 -16.56 -12.23 31.04
C ALA A 16 -16.96 -13.01 29.78
N GLY A 17 -18.22 -13.47 29.70
CA GLY A 17 -18.77 -14.11 28.52
C GLY A 17 -18.78 -13.20 27.28
N ALA A 18 -19.21 -11.95 27.45
CA ALA A 18 -19.18 -10.97 26.36
C ALA A 18 -17.77 -10.70 25.84
N VAL A 19 -16.79 -10.54 26.75
CA VAL A 19 -15.37 -10.37 26.38
C VAL A 19 -14.85 -11.62 25.64
N ALA A 20 -15.17 -12.81 26.15
CA ALA A 20 -14.77 -14.07 25.51
C ALA A 20 -15.34 -14.19 24.08
N VAL A 21 -16.61 -13.85 23.88
CA VAL A 21 -17.25 -13.85 22.54
C VAL A 21 -16.56 -12.85 21.60
N CYS A 22 -16.27 -11.63 22.05
CA CYS A 22 -15.56 -10.62 21.26
C CYS A 22 -14.15 -11.10 20.87
N LEU A 23 -13.39 -11.67 21.80
CA LEU A 23 -12.07 -12.21 21.52
C LEU A 23 -12.12 -13.39 20.54
N LEU A 24 -13.09 -14.28 20.70
CA LEU A 24 -13.30 -15.42 19.81
C LEU A 24 -13.68 -14.92 18.40
N ALA A 25 -14.61 -13.97 18.29
CA ALA A 25 -15.01 -13.39 17.00
C ALA A 25 -13.82 -12.71 16.30
N PHE A 26 -13.00 -11.96 17.03
CA PHE A 26 -11.80 -11.31 16.50
C PHE A 26 -10.75 -12.35 16.04
N THR A 27 -10.53 -13.39 16.84
CA THR A 27 -9.59 -14.48 16.48
C THR A 27 -10.07 -15.25 15.26
N LEU A 28 -11.38 -15.52 15.16
CA LEU A 28 -11.97 -16.16 13.99
C LEU A 28 -11.85 -15.29 12.74
N LEU A 29 -12.07 -13.97 12.87
CA LEU A 29 -11.91 -13.04 11.76
C LEU A 29 -10.47 -13.06 11.22
N ILE A 30 -9.48 -12.92 12.10
CA ILE A 30 -8.06 -12.98 11.70
C ILE A 30 -7.71 -14.37 11.13
N GLY A 31 -8.21 -15.43 11.73
CA GLY A 31 -8.03 -16.80 11.25
C GLY A 31 -8.61 -17.00 9.85
N LEU A 32 -9.79 -16.44 9.58
CA LEU A 32 -10.42 -16.48 8.26
C LEU A 32 -9.62 -15.68 7.23
N LEU A 33 -9.20 -14.45 7.57
CA LEU A 33 -8.35 -13.63 6.70
C LEU A 33 -7.02 -14.34 6.39
N GLY A 34 -6.40 -14.95 7.41
CA GLY A 34 -5.17 -15.72 7.26
C GLY A 34 -5.35 -16.94 6.37
N TRP A 35 -6.38 -17.74 6.63
CA TRP A 35 -6.68 -18.94 5.86
C TRP A 35 -6.97 -18.65 4.39
N GLN A 36 -7.79 -17.64 4.13
CA GLN A 36 -8.13 -17.24 2.76
C GLN A 36 -6.95 -16.54 2.07
N GLY A 37 -6.20 -15.69 2.80
CA GLY A 37 -5.03 -14.98 2.26
C GLY A 37 -3.87 -15.92 1.91
N VAL A 38 -3.63 -16.98 2.69
CA VAL A 38 -2.61 -17.99 2.36
C VAL A 38 -2.88 -18.65 1.01
N ARG A 39 -4.16 -18.86 0.67
CA ARG A 39 -4.53 -19.45 -0.63
C ARG A 39 -4.11 -18.62 -1.83
N ALA A 40 -3.94 -17.30 -1.69
CA ALA A 40 -3.49 -16.42 -2.77
C ALA A 40 -2.07 -16.77 -3.26
N PHE A 41 -1.22 -17.25 -2.35
CA PHE A 41 0.21 -17.47 -2.62
C PHE A 41 0.60 -18.95 -2.66
N TRP A 42 -0.32 -19.84 -2.23
CA TRP A 42 -0.04 -21.27 -2.25
C TRP A 42 -0.13 -21.80 -3.67
N PRO A 43 0.92 -22.48 -4.20
CA PRO A 43 0.89 -23.01 -5.55
C PRO A 43 -0.20 -24.07 -5.69
N GLN A 44 -1.24 -23.72 -6.45
CA GLN A 44 -2.36 -24.60 -6.74
C GLN A 44 -1.94 -25.65 -7.78
N PRO A 45 -2.48 -26.87 -7.72
CA PRO A 45 -2.28 -27.86 -8.76
C PRO A 45 -2.95 -27.37 -10.06
N VAL A 46 -2.32 -27.67 -11.20
CA VAL A 46 -2.93 -27.45 -12.51
C VAL A 46 -3.56 -28.75 -12.96
N ASP A 47 -4.88 -28.68 -13.15
CA ASP A 47 -5.70 -29.79 -13.56
C ASP A 47 -5.91 -29.76 -15.08
N ARG A 48 -5.94 -30.96 -15.70
CA ARG A 48 -6.32 -31.17 -17.09
C ARG A 48 -7.74 -31.67 -17.14
N TYR A 49 -8.63 -30.87 -17.71
CA TYR A 49 -10.04 -31.21 -17.89
C TYR A 49 -10.31 -31.59 -19.35
N GLN A 50 -11.05 -32.68 -19.55
CA GLN A 50 -11.65 -33.00 -20.84
C GLN A 50 -13.14 -32.66 -20.74
N PHE A 51 -13.55 -31.66 -21.49
CA PHE A 51 -14.92 -31.20 -21.52
C PHE A 51 -15.51 -31.44 -22.90
N GLN A 52 -16.70 -32.08 -22.92
CA GLN A 52 -17.46 -32.30 -24.14
C GLN A 52 -18.83 -31.63 -23.97
N ALA A 53 -19.02 -30.50 -24.66
CA ALA A 53 -20.35 -29.90 -24.75
C ALA A 53 -21.25 -30.78 -25.65
N PRO A 54 -22.57 -30.86 -25.39
CA PRO A 54 -23.46 -31.60 -26.24
C PRO A 54 -23.39 -31.14 -27.71
N GLY A 55 -22.95 -32.05 -28.62
CA GLY A 55 -22.80 -31.76 -30.05
C GLY A 55 -21.50 -31.09 -30.48
N ALA A 56 -20.54 -30.88 -29.59
CA ALA A 56 -19.22 -30.31 -29.90
C ALA A 56 -18.08 -31.35 -29.74
N SER A 57 -16.96 -31.13 -30.42
CA SER A 57 -15.75 -31.92 -30.22
C SER A 57 -15.23 -31.73 -28.78
N PRO A 58 -14.59 -32.78 -28.19
CA PRO A 58 -14.02 -32.67 -26.83
C PRO A 58 -12.92 -31.62 -26.81
N VAL A 59 -13.05 -30.67 -25.89
CA VAL A 59 -12.06 -29.59 -25.65
C VAL A 59 -11.27 -29.95 -24.39
N THR A 60 -9.94 -29.99 -24.54
CA THR A 60 -9.04 -30.16 -23.40
C THR A 60 -8.69 -28.79 -22.84
N LEU A 61 -8.85 -28.61 -21.53
CA LEU A 61 -8.53 -27.39 -20.83
C LEU A 61 -7.47 -27.69 -19.75
N LEU A 62 -6.46 -26.81 -19.63
CA LEU A 62 -5.54 -26.76 -18.51
C LEU A 62 -5.87 -25.56 -17.65
N GLY A 63 -5.87 -25.73 -16.34
CA GLY A 63 -6.12 -24.61 -15.45
C GLY A 63 -6.09 -24.96 -13.97
N GLU A 64 -6.05 -23.90 -13.16
CA GLU A 64 -6.16 -23.98 -11.70
C GLU A 64 -7.63 -23.92 -11.30
N THR A 65 -8.08 -24.85 -10.45
CA THR A 65 -9.44 -24.84 -9.90
C THR A 65 -9.54 -23.85 -8.77
N LEU A 66 -10.23 -22.72 -9.01
CA LEU A 66 -10.44 -21.70 -7.99
C LEU A 66 -11.58 -22.04 -7.05
N GLN A 67 -12.68 -22.57 -7.60
CA GLN A 67 -13.90 -22.86 -6.88
C GLN A 67 -14.59 -24.10 -7.44
N ALA A 68 -15.04 -24.97 -6.55
CA ALA A 68 -15.87 -26.12 -6.90
C ALA A 68 -17.13 -26.09 -6.02
N GLU A 69 -18.29 -25.93 -6.62
CA GLU A 69 -19.59 -25.87 -5.94
C GLU A 69 -20.51 -26.98 -6.41
N ARG A 70 -21.16 -27.63 -5.45
CA ARG A 70 -22.19 -28.60 -5.74
C ARG A 70 -23.53 -27.89 -5.89
N GLN A 71 -24.11 -27.97 -7.08
CA GLN A 71 -25.45 -27.47 -7.37
C GLN A 71 -26.45 -28.63 -7.44
N SER A 72 -27.74 -28.31 -7.46
CA SER A 72 -28.83 -29.31 -7.59
C SER A 72 -28.73 -30.18 -8.85
N SER A 73 -28.11 -29.66 -9.92
CA SER A 73 -27.94 -30.33 -11.22
C SER A 73 -26.54 -30.91 -11.47
N GLY A 74 -25.63 -30.86 -10.48
CA GLY A 74 -24.27 -31.35 -10.65
C GLY A 74 -23.21 -30.47 -9.96
N TRP A 75 -22.04 -30.42 -10.53
CA TRP A 75 -20.92 -29.62 -10.03
C TRP A 75 -20.63 -28.45 -10.96
N ARG A 76 -20.38 -27.28 -10.37
CA ARG A 76 -19.90 -26.07 -11.04
C ARG A 76 -18.46 -25.83 -10.64
N TYR A 77 -17.55 -25.81 -11.61
CA TYR A 77 -16.13 -25.50 -11.42
C TYR A 77 -15.82 -24.15 -12.04
N LEU A 78 -15.18 -23.26 -11.29
CA LEU A 78 -14.55 -22.05 -11.81
C LEU A 78 -13.06 -22.36 -11.99
N VAL A 79 -12.61 -22.42 -13.24
CA VAL A 79 -11.24 -22.78 -13.61
C VAL A 79 -10.56 -21.57 -14.21
N LYS A 80 -9.38 -21.22 -13.68
CA LYS A 80 -8.49 -20.23 -14.28
C LYS A 80 -7.68 -20.91 -15.37
N THR A 81 -7.98 -20.61 -16.61
CA THR A 81 -7.35 -21.20 -17.78
C THR A 81 -6.12 -20.42 -18.23
N GLY A 82 -5.93 -19.19 -17.74
CA GLY A 82 -4.82 -18.33 -18.14
C GLY A 82 -4.80 -18.05 -19.64
N ASN A 83 -3.62 -17.67 -20.14
CA ASN A 83 -3.41 -17.48 -21.59
C ASN A 83 -4.32 -16.43 -22.24
N ARG A 84 -4.60 -15.32 -21.54
CA ARG A 84 -5.58 -14.30 -21.94
C ARG A 84 -5.37 -13.76 -23.36
N ASP A 85 -4.15 -13.57 -23.75
CA ASP A 85 -3.72 -13.07 -25.06
C ASP A 85 -3.61 -14.18 -26.11
N ILE A 86 -3.67 -15.45 -25.68
CA ILE A 86 -3.48 -16.63 -26.53
C ILE A 86 -4.82 -17.32 -26.80
N ALA A 87 -5.61 -17.55 -25.73
CA ALA A 87 -6.87 -18.27 -25.78
C ALA A 87 -7.87 -17.71 -24.76
N ALA A 88 -8.42 -16.53 -25.03
CA ALA A 88 -9.48 -15.94 -24.18
C ALA A 88 -10.71 -16.86 -24.05
N PRO A 89 -11.40 -16.86 -22.90
CA PRO A 89 -11.21 -16.06 -21.68
C PRO A 89 -10.30 -16.72 -20.64
N ASP A 90 -9.70 -15.88 -19.73
CA ASP A 90 -8.85 -16.32 -18.62
C ASP A 90 -9.53 -17.28 -17.63
N PHE A 91 -10.85 -17.18 -17.53
CA PHE A 91 -11.67 -17.97 -16.61
C PHE A 91 -12.78 -18.64 -17.35
N ARG A 92 -12.99 -19.92 -17.05
CA ARG A 92 -14.09 -20.70 -17.63
C ARG A 92 -14.88 -21.37 -16.51
N VAL A 93 -16.19 -21.35 -16.66
CA VAL A 93 -17.09 -22.11 -15.81
C VAL A 93 -17.39 -23.44 -16.50
N ILE A 94 -17.08 -24.55 -15.82
CA ILE A 94 -17.33 -25.91 -16.31
C ILE A 94 -18.45 -26.50 -15.46
N TYR A 95 -19.46 -27.05 -16.11
CA TYR A 95 -20.52 -27.80 -15.47
C TYR A 95 -20.33 -29.30 -15.73
N SER A 96 -20.36 -30.11 -14.66
CA SER A 96 -20.23 -31.56 -14.74
C SER A 96 -21.31 -32.26 -13.93
N ALA A 97 -21.87 -33.34 -14.46
CA ALA A 97 -22.89 -34.15 -13.75
C ALA A 97 -22.33 -34.87 -12.52
N GLY A 98 -21.02 -35.12 -12.50
CA GLY A 98 -20.30 -35.75 -11.39
C GLY A 98 -19.00 -34.97 -11.00
N PRO A 99 -18.26 -35.45 -10.00
CA PRO A 99 -16.92 -34.91 -9.73
C PRO A 99 -16.09 -35.01 -11.01
N ALA A 100 -15.55 -33.88 -11.49
CA ALA A 100 -14.75 -33.88 -12.70
C ALA A 100 -13.50 -34.76 -12.50
N LEU A 101 -13.30 -35.73 -13.38
CA LEU A 101 -12.03 -36.49 -13.46
C LEU A 101 -10.97 -35.53 -14.01
N ALA A 102 -10.21 -34.93 -13.09
CA ALA A 102 -9.11 -34.06 -13.42
C ALA A 102 -7.81 -34.88 -13.35
N GLU A 103 -7.10 -34.94 -14.46
CA GLU A 103 -5.73 -35.46 -14.47
C GLU A 103 -4.77 -34.33 -14.04
N GLN A 104 -3.76 -34.68 -13.24
CA GLN A 104 -2.71 -33.74 -12.81
C GLN A 104 -1.37 -34.10 -13.48
N PRO A 105 -1.14 -33.66 -14.72
CA PRO A 105 0.11 -33.95 -15.40
C PRO A 105 1.28 -33.30 -14.64
N ARG A 106 2.35 -34.08 -14.42
CA ARG A 106 3.51 -33.62 -13.63
C ARG A 106 4.38 -32.62 -14.35
N ASP A 107 4.33 -32.60 -15.67
CA ASP A 107 5.17 -31.84 -16.61
C ASP A 107 4.53 -30.53 -17.10
N VAL A 108 3.41 -30.13 -16.52
CA VAL A 108 2.77 -28.84 -16.83
C VAL A 108 3.52 -27.70 -16.17
N LEU A 109 3.97 -26.76 -17.00
CA LEU A 109 4.65 -25.54 -16.63
C LEU A 109 3.64 -24.41 -16.42
N VAL A 110 3.78 -23.69 -15.33
CA VAL A 110 3.10 -22.42 -15.08
C VAL A 110 4.09 -21.30 -15.30
N LEU A 111 3.73 -20.34 -16.15
CA LEU A 111 4.47 -19.12 -16.41
C LEU A 111 3.71 -17.94 -15.81
N GLN A 112 4.29 -17.28 -14.84
CA GLN A 112 3.80 -15.99 -14.37
C GLN A 112 4.36 -14.90 -15.29
N ARG A 113 3.49 -14.17 -15.98
CA ARG A 113 3.88 -13.15 -16.96
C ARG A 113 3.63 -11.74 -16.41
N ARG A 114 4.40 -10.78 -16.92
CA ARG A 114 4.22 -9.36 -16.60
C ARG A 114 2.89 -8.82 -17.08
N ASN A 115 2.46 -9.24 -18.26
CA ASN A 115 1.19 -8.85 -18.88
C ASN A 115 0.43 -10.10 -19.32
N GLY A 116 -0.89 -10.07 -19.35
CA GLY A 116 -1.71 -11.15 -19.88
C GLY A 116 -1.96 -12.33 -18.91
N GLY A 117 -1.64 -12.19 -17.62
CA GLY A 117 -1.90 -13.23 -16.61
C GLY A 117 -0.98 -14.44 -16.71
N ASN A 118 -1.30 -15.53 -15.98
CA ASN A 118 -0.54 -16.76 -16.02
C ASN A 118 -0.74 -17.50 -17.35
N ALA A 119 0.30 -18.20 -17.83
CA ALA A 119 0.20 -19.13 -18.95
C ALA A 119 0.46 -20.56 -18.47
N TYR A 120 -0.34 -21.51 -18.99
CA TYR A 120 -0.27 -22.93 -18.66
C TYR A 120 0.02 -23.73 -19.93
N GLY A 121 0.96 -24.65 -19.86
CA GLY A 121 1.30 -25.50 -21.00
C GLY A 121 2.56 -26.34 -20.76
N TRP A 122 3.08 -26.90 -21.83
CA TRP A 122 4.28 -27.71 -21.82
C TRP A 122 5.44 -26.97 -22.49
N LEU A 123 6.61 -27.00 -21.87
CA LEU A 123 7.84 -26.45 -22.44
C LEU A 123 8.29 -27.29 -23.63
N VAL A 124 8.26 -26.70 -24.81
CA VAL A 124 8.75 -27.36 -26.06
C VAL A 124 10.22 -27.06 -26.27
N ALA A 125 10.58 -25.78 -26.33
CA ALA A 125 11.94 -25.35 -26.63
C ALA A 125 12.22 -23.95 -26.06
N LEU A 126 13.50 -23.65 -25.89
CA LEU A 126 14.03 -22.31 -25.67
C LEU A 126 14.77 -21.87 -26.92
N ARG A 127 14.63 -20.60 -27.30
CA ARG A 127 15.32 -20.01 -28.47
C ARG A 127 16.06 -18.76 -28.06
N GLU A 128 17.28 -18.60 -28.62
CA GLU A 128 18.06 -17.35 -28.58
C GLU A 128 18.22 -16.86 -30.01
N ASP A 129 17.80 -15.63 -30.31
CA ASP A 129 17.82 -15.05 -31.68
C ASP A 129 17.27 -16.02 -32.77
N ASN A 130 16.19 -16.74 -32.49
CA ASN A 130 15.56 -17.78 -33.32
C ASN A 130 16.31 -19.13 -33.42
N GLU A 131 17.48 -19.27 -32.82
CA GLU A 131 18.16 -20.56 -32.75
C GLU A 131 17.68 -21.37 -31.54
N THR A 132 17.36 -22.66 -31.78
CA THR A 132 16.88 -23.54 -30.70
C THR A 132 18.02 -23.95 -29.80
N LEU A 133 17.94 -23.62 -28.52
CA LEU A 133 18.94 -24.03 -27.54
C LEU A 133 18.77 -25.51 -27.16
N THR A 134 19.80 -26.31 -27.43
CA THR A 134 19.84 -27.70 -27.03
C THR A 134 20.54 -27.83 -25.68
N ALA A 135 19.83 -28.29 -24.67
CA ALA A 135 20.38 -28.58 -23.36
C ALA A 135 19.87 -29.92 -22.84
N HIS A 136 20.73 -30.64 -22.13
CA HIS A 136 20.39 -31.91 -21.49
C HIS A 136 19.35 -31.70 -20.37
N ASN A 137 19.36 -30.53 -19.72
CA ASN A 137 18.40 -30.13 -18.72
C ASN A 137 17.76 -28.78 -19.11
N ARG A 138 16.59 -28.83 -19.76
CA ARG A 138 15.86 -27.66 -20.24
C ARG A 138 15.37 -26.77 -19.07
N ASP A 139 15.03 -27.35 -17.94
CA ASP A 139 14.51 -26.60 -16.79
C ASP A 139 15.59 -25.78 -16.12
N ALA A 140 16.80 -26.34 -15.96
CA ALA A 140 17.94 -25.59 -15.43
C ALA A 140 18.33 -24.45 -16.36
N LEU A 141 18.34 -24.70 -17.68
CA LEU A 141 18.60 -23.67 -18.68
C LEU A 141 17.55 -22.55 -18.63
N LEU A 142 16.26 -22.90 -18.52
CA LEU A 142 15.17 -21.93 -18.39
C LEU A 142 15.37 -21.02 -17.16
N GLN A 143 15.66 -21.60 -15.99
CA GLN A 143 15.89 -20.83 -14.77
C GLN A 143 17.11 -19.91 -14.89
N GLN A 144 18.20 -20.39 -15.46
CA GLN A 144 19.40 -19.59 -15.69
C GLN A 144 19.13 -18.40 -16.62
N ARG A 145 18.45 -18.64 -17.75
CA ARG A 145 18.12 -17.59 -18.72
C ARG A 145 17.13 -16.59 -18.16
N LEU A 146 16.13 -17.04 -17.41
CA LEU A 146 15.21 -16.14 -16.71
C LEU A 146 15.95 -15.20 -15.75
N GLN A 147 16.91 -15.72 -14.96
CA GLN A 147 17.71 -14.89 -14.06
C GLN A 147 18.53 -13.83 -14.83
N GLN A 148 19.15 -14.21 -15.96
CA GLN A 148 19.90 -13.29 -16.79
C GLN A 148 19.01 -12.17 -17.37
N VAL A 149 17.85 -12.54 -17.92
CA VAL A 149 16.90 -11.56 -18.48
C VAL A 149 16.33 -10.65 -17.38
N GLN A 150 16.02 -11.18 -16.19
CA GLN A 150 15.56 -10.37 -15.06
C GLN A 150 16.62 -9.36 -14.60
N GLU A 151 17.90 -9.74 -14.62
CA GLU A 151 18.98 -8.82 -14.28
C GLU A 151 19.13 -7.70 -15.32
N LEU A 152 19.02 -7.99 -16.62
CA LEU A 152 18.99 -6.97 -17.67
C LEU A 152 17.82 -5.99 -17.50
N LEU A 153 16.63 -6.51 -17.17
CA LEU A 153 15.45 -5.71 -16.95
C LEU A 153 15.58 -4.83 -15.69
N ARG A 154 16.23 -5.34 -14.62
CA ARG A 154 16.54 -4.56 -13.43
C ARG A 154 17.47 -3.39 -13.75
N GLN A 155 18.55 -3.66 -14.48
CA GLN A 155 19.49 -2.62 -14.91
C GLN A 155 18.79 -1.55 -15.77
N ALA A 156 17.91 -1.97 -16.68
CA ALA A 156 17.12 -1.05 -17.49
C ALA A 156 16.19 -0.17 -16.63
N GLU A 157 15.58 -0.74 -15.60
CA GLU A 157 14.71 -0.01 -14.68
C GLU A 157 15.50 0.97 -13.81
N ASP A 158 16.68 0.59 -13.31
CA ASP A 158 17.56 1.45 -12.52
C ASP A 158 18.00 2.67 -13.33
N ILE A 159 18.44 2.45 -14.59
CA ILE A 159 18.77 3.56 -15.50
C ILE A 159 17.59 4.50 -15.68
N ARG A 160 16.40 3.97 -15.94
CA ARG A 160 15.20 4.77 -16.18
C ARG A 160 14.78 5.55 -14.93
N ARG A 161 14.72 4.85 -13.78
CA ARG A 161 14.13 5.39 -12.55
C ARG A 161 15.09 6.26 -11.74
N ILE A 162 16.40 5.96 -11.78
CA ILE A 162 17.39 6.67 -10.97
C ILE A 162 18.18 7.65 -11.82
N ASP A 163 18.87 7.14 -12.85
CA ASP A 163 19.82 7.96 -13.59
C ASP A 163 19.15 9.00 -14.49
N MET A 164 18.14 8.58 -15.28
CA MET A 164 17.41 9.50 -16.15
C MET A 164 16.56 10.48 -15.33
N ALA A 165 15.94 10.04 -14.24
CA ALA A 165 15.16 10.93 -13.36
C ALA A 165 16.05 12.01 -12.73
N ARG A 166 17.27 11.63 -12.27
CA ARG A 166 18.26 12.59 -11.73
C ARG A 166 18.69 13.62 -12.77
N LEU A 167 18.98 13.19 -14.00
CA LEU A 167 19.36 14.12 -15.08
C LEU A 167 18.23 15.04 -15.50
N ASN A 168 17.00 14.53 -15.55
CA ASN A 168 15.81 15.36 -15.84
C ASN A 168 15.60 16.41 -14.75
N ALA A 169 15.72 16.04 -13.46
CA ALA A 169 15.65 17.00 -12.36
C ALA A 169 16.77 18.06 -12.43
N GLN A 170 17.98 17.67 -12.84
CA GLN A 170 19.07 18.64 -13.04
C GLN A 170 18.76 19.60 -14.21
N LEU A 171 18.17 19.10 -15.27
CA LEU A 171 17.79 19.91 -16.43
C LEU A 171 16.67 20.89 -16.05
N GLU A 172 15.68 20.45 -15.29
CA GLU A 172 14.59 21.29 -14.79
C GLU A 172 15.11 22.38 -13.84
N ASN A 173 16.01 22.04 -12.91
CA ASN A 173 16.66 23.01 -12.04
C ASN A 173 17.49 24.05 -12.83
N LEU A 174 18.20 23.62 -13.87
CA LEU A 174 18.95 24.50 -14.75
C LEU A 174 18.01 25.48 -15.50
N GLN A 175 16.88 24.99 -15.98
CA GLN A 175 15.84 25.81 -16.63
C GLN A 175 15.25 26.82 -15.65
N GLN A 176 14.92 26.38 -14.43
CA GLN A 176 14.39 27.27 -13.39
C GLN A 176 15.36 28.40 -13.06
N GLN A 177 16.67 28.09 -12.92
CA GLN A 177 17.71 29.10 -12.68
C GLN A 177 17.83 30.10 -13.83
N ALA A 178 17.76 29.63 -15.07
CA ALA A 178 17.80 30.50 -16.24
C ALA A 178 16.59 31.44 -16.28
N ASP A 179 15.38 30.91 -16.00
CA ASP A 179 14.16 31.72 -15.94
C ASP A 179 14.19 32.76 -14.82
N GLU A 180 14.80 32.43 -13.66
CA GLU A 180 15.00 33.39 -12.56
C GLU A 180 15.91 34.55 -12.97
N GLN A 181 17.08 34.22 -13.53
CA GLN A 181 18.05 35.22 -13.99
C GLN A 181 17.47 36.08 -15.08
N GLN A 182 16.64 35.53 -15.97
CA GLN A 182 15.96 36.26 -17.02
C GLN A 182 14.94 37.29 -16.47
N ARG A 183 14.18 36.91 -15.44
CA ARG A 183 13.24 37.82 -14.75
C ARG A 183 13.94 38.91 -13.96
N GLU A 184 15.09 38.62 -13.38
CA GLU A 184 15.93 39.60 -12.66
C GLU A 184 16.73 40.50 -13.62
N GLN A 185 16.52 40.36 -14.95
CA GLN A 185 17.26 41.06 -16.00
C GLN A 185 18.79 40.85 -15.91
N ARG A 186 19.23 39.74 -15.30
CA ARG A 186 20.65 39.37 -15.18
C ARG A 186 21.09 38.32 -16.20
N PHE A 187 20.18 37.88 -17.08
CA PHE A 187 20.46 36.86 -18.08
C PHE A 187 21.13 37.51 -19.30
N GLY A 188 22.46 37.60 -19.28
CA GLY A 188 23.26 38.16 -20.39
C GLY A 188 23.80 37.06 -21.31
N LEU A 189 24.56 37.48 -22.34
CA LEU A 189 25.15 36.55 -23.32
C LEU A 189 26.04 35.47 -22.70
N GLN A 190 26.74 35.76 -21.62
CA GLN A 190 27.59 34.78 -20.91
C GLN A 190 26.74 33.70 -20.22
N GLN A 191 25.69 34.10 -19.49
CA GLN A 191 24.77 33.20 -18.82
C GLN A 191 24.02 32.30 -19.80
N GLN A 192 23.64 32.87 -20.95
CA GLN A 192 23.03 32.10 -22.02
C GLN A 192 23.97 31.05 -22.59
N SER A 193 25.24 31.39 -22.81
CA SER A 193 26.27 30.46 -23.29
C SER A 193 26.54 29.34 -22.28
N GLU A 194 26.59 29.65 -20.97
CA GLU A 194 26.73 28.66 -19.90
C GLU A 194 25.51 27.74 -19.80
N PHE A 195 24.31 28.29 -19.91
CA PHE A 195 23.07 27.51 -19.95
C PHE A 195 23.05 26.53 -21.13
N ASP A 196 23.34 27.04 -22.34
CA ASP A 196 23.35 26.22 -23.56
C ASP A 196 24.39 25.10 -23.48
N ALA A 197 25.59 25.39 -22.94
CA ALA A 197 26.64 24.42 -22.76
C ALA A 197 26.24 23.32 -21.74
N ASN A 198 25.70 23.70 -20.58
CA ASN A 198 25.27 22.79 -19.55
C ASN A 198 24.05 21.94 -19.99
N SER A 199 23.07 22.58 -20.62
CA SER A 199 21.90 21.90 -21.18
C SER A 199 22.31 20.88 -22.23
N ALA A 200 23.18 21.27 -23.18
CA ALA A 200 23.72 20.35 -24.18
C ALA A 200 24.52 19.19 -23.57
N ALA A 201 25.23 19.40 -22.47
CA ALA A 201 25.95 18.35 -21.77
C ALA A 201 24.98 17.35 -21.11
N LEU A 202 23.90 17.83 -20.45
CA LEU A 202 22.87 16.99 -19.87
C LEU A 202 22.09 16.21 -20.93
N HIS A 203 21.71 16.83 -22.04
CA HIS A 203 21.06 16.15 -23.17
C HIS A 203 21.94 15.07 -23.79
N ARG A 204 23.25 15.28 -23.92
CA ARG A 204 24.18 14.23 -24.37
C ARG A 204 24.23 13.06 -23.42
N ARG A 205 24.23 13.28 -22.09
CA ARG A 205 24.15 12.21 -21.10
C ARG A 205 22.83 11.46 -21.16
N LEU A 206 21.71 12.16 -21.27
CA LEU A 206 20.38 11.55 -21.45
C LEU A 206 20.31 10.68 -22.69
N SER A 207 20.85 11.15 -23.82
CA SER A 207 20.87 10.37 -25.07
C SER A 207 21.75 9.11 -24.96
N ALA A 208 22.88 9.20 -24.26
CA ALA A 208 23.73 8.03 -24.00
C ALA A 208 23.01 6.98 -23.10
N LEU A 209 22.32 7.42 -22.06
CA LEU A 209 21.51 6.52 -21.22
C LEU A 209 20.32 5.92 -22.00
N ALA A 210 19.68 6.71 -22.87
CA ALA A 210 18.62 6.21 -23.73
C ALA A 210 19.10 5.13 -24.71
N GLN A 211 20.30 5.29 -25.27
CA GLN A 211 20.94 4.26 -26.10
C GLN A 211 21.27 2.99 -25.30
N GLN A 212 21.81 3.16 -24.08
CA GLN A 212 22.08 2.03 -23.19
C GLN A 212 20.79 1.29 -22.81
N LEU A 213 19.73 2.02 -22.49
CA LEU A 213 18.41 1.47 -22.20
C LEU A 213 17.85 0.68 -23.38
N ALA A 214 17.94 1.23 -24.61
CA ALA A 214 17.51 0.54 -25.82
C ALA A 214 18.28 -0.76 -26.06
N HIS A 215 19.60 -0.74 -25.84
CA HIS A 215 20.43 -1.94 -25.93
C HIS A 215 20.03 -3.03 -24.92
N LEU A 216 19.81 -2.65 -23.63
CA LEU A 216 19.37 -3.59 -22.60
C LEU A 216 17.97 -4.16 -22.92
N GLN A 217 17.05 -3.33 -23.41
CA GLN A 217 15.72 -3.77 -23.83
C GLN A 217 15.81 -4.75 -25.01
N GLN A 218 16.61 -4.46 -26.02
CA GLN A 218 16.83 -5.37 -27.14
C GLN A 218 17.46 -6.69 -26.68
N ALA A 219 18.49 -6.65 -25.83
CA ALA A 219 19.12 -7.84 -25.27
C ALA A 219 18.13 -8.69 -24.45
N SER A 220 17.22 -8.07 -23.70
CA SER A 220 16.21 -8.77 -22.91
C SER A 220 15.14 -9.49 -23.75
N GLN A 221 14.93 -9.07 -25.00
CA GLN A 221 13.92 -9.64 -25.92
C GLN A 221 14.48 -10.76 -26.81
N ARG A 222 15.78 -11.02 -26.78
CA ARG A 222 16.43 -12.04 -27.61
C ARG A 222 15.97 -13.45 -27.29
N ASP A 223 15.79 -13.73 -26.01
CA ASP A 223 15.45 -15.06 -25.53
C ASP A 223 13.94 -15.28 -25.53
N THR A 224 13.49 -16.35 -26.15
CA THR A 224 12.08 -16.72 -26.24
C THR A 224 11.85 -18.17 -25.80
N LEU A 225 10.65 -18.43 -25.28
CA LEU A 225 10.18 -19.75 -24.87
C LEU A 225 9.02 -20.18 -25.77
N ILE A 226 9.05 -21.42 -26.24
CA ILE A 226 7.92 -22.03 -26.95
C ILE A 226 7.14 -22.88 -25.96
N LEU A 227 5.89 -22.44 -25.72
CA LEU A 227 4.92 -23.11 -24.87
C LEU A 227 3.87 -23.78 -25.75
N ARG A 228 3.60 -25.08 -25.53
CA ARG A 228 2.47 -25.77 -26.15
C ARG A 228 1.28 -25.75 -25.22
N ASP A 229 0.15 -25.27 -25.71
CA ASP A 229 -1.10 -25.20 -24.94
C ASP A 229 -1.85 -26.56 -24.88
N ALA A 230 -3.03 -26.55 -24.23
CA ALA A 230 -3.88 -27.73 -24.10
C ALA A 230 -4.45 -28.25 -25.41
N GLN A 231 -4.53 -27.42 -26.44
CA GLN A 231 -5.02 -27.71 -27.78
C GLN A 231 -3.92 -28.20 -28.71
N GLY A 232 -2.64 -28.14 -28.27
CA GLY A 232 -1.48 -28.53 -29.05
C GLY A 232 -0.88 -27.39 -29.88
N ALA A 233 -1.41 -26.18 -29.79
CA ALA A 233 -0.83 -25.01 -30.45
C ALA A 233 0.44 -24.52 -29.73
N GLU A 234 1.42 -24.10 -30.51
CA GLU A 234 2.68 -23.60 -29.99
C GLU A 234 2.71 -22.07 -29.99
N HIS A 235 3.05 -21.50 -28.84
CA HIS A 235 3.08 -20.07 -28.62
C HIS A 235 4.48 -19.63 -28.23
N THR A 236 5.00 -18.62 -28.90
CA THR A 236 6.31 -18.04 -28.60
C THR A 236 6.15 -16.89 -27.62
N ILE A 237 6.74 -17.02 -26.44
CA ILE A 237 6.67 -16.03 -25.36
C ILE A 237 8.07 -15.51 -25.09
N PRO A 238 8.35 -14.18 -25.20
CA PRO A 238 9.63 -13.60 -24.81
C PRO A 238 9.91 -13.81 -23.32
N LEU A 239 11.14 -14.20 -22.96
CA LEU A 239 11.51 -14.37 -21.56
C LEU A 239 11.40 -13.08 -20.76
N ALA A 240 11.55 -11.92 -21.40
CA ALA A 240 11.33 -10.61 -20.81
C ALA A 240 9.92 -10.40 -20.22
N GLN A 241 8.93 -11.13 -20.74
CA GLN A 241 7.55 -11.09 -20.22
C GLN A 241 7.33 -12.05 -19.05
N ILE A 242 8.25 -12.96 -18.76
CA ILE A 242 8.11 -14.00 -17.74
C ILE A 242 8.76 -13.54 -16.44
N VAL A 243 7.98 -13.51 -15.35
CA VAL A 243 8.45 -13.19 -14.01
C VAL A 243 8.97 -14.43 -13.28
N ALA A 244 8.22 -15.54 -13.38
CA ALA A 244 8.58 -16.80 -12.76
C ALA A 244 8.01 -17.99 -13.56
N ALA A 245 8.67 -19.14 -13.45
CA ALA A 245 8.25 -20.39 -14.07
C ALA A 245 8.43 -21.54 -13.08
N TRP A 246 7.39 -22.37 -12.90
CA TRP A 246 7.43 -23.51 -11.99
C TRP A 246 6.50 -24.64 -12.42
N TYR A 247 6.73 -25.85 -11.87
CA TYR A 247 5.93 -27.06 -12.11
C TYR A 247 5.12 -27.40 -10.84
N PRO A 248 3.89 -26.90 -10.64
CA PRO A 248 3.16 -27.04 -9.38
C PRO A 248 2.86 -28.48 -8.99
N ASN A 249 2.62 -29.35 -9.99
CA ASN A 249 2.26 -30.76 -9.80
C ASN A 249 3.50 -31.64 -9.50
N HIS A 250 4.71 -31.14 -9.79
CA HIS A 250 5.98 -31.84 -9.50
C HIS A 250 6.62 -31.39 -8.18
N MET A 251 6.19 -30.25 -7.61
CA MET A 251 6.76 -29.69 -6.39
C MET A 251 6.52 -30.58 -5.17
N SER A 252 7.60 -30.87 -4.44
CA SER A 252 7.53 -31.42 -3.08
C SER A 252 7.03 -30.37 -2.07
N LEU A 253 6.56 -30.81 -0.89
CA LEU A 253 6.08 -29.88 0.16
C LEU A 253 7.12 -28.81 0.56
N PRO A 254 8.43 -29.12 0.74
CA PRO A 254 9.44 -28.09 1.00
C PRO A 254 9.56 -27.06 -0.13
N GLN A 255 9.47 -27.50 -1.38
CA GLN A 255 9.53 -26.62 -2.55
C GLN A 255 8.28 -25.72 -2.64
N LYS A 256 7.08 -26.26 -2.30
CA LYS A 256 5.84 -25.47 -2.21
C LYS A 256 5.92 -24.41 -1.12
N THR A 257 6.45 -24.75 0.05
CA THR A 257 6.65 -23.77 1.14
C THR A 257 7.68 -22.70 0.76
N GLN A 258 8.78 -23.06 0.13
CA GLN A 258 9.77 -22.09 -0.36
C GLN A 258 9.17 -21.15 -1.42
N HIS A 259 8.39 -21.70 -2.36
CA HIS A 259 7.68 -20.92 -3.37
C HIS A 259 6.67 -19.96 -2.71
N PHE A 260 5.87 -20.45 -1.76
CA PHE A 260 4.94 -19.65 -0.98
C PHE A 260 5.63 -18.46 -0.28
N LEU A 261 6.73 -18.72 0.44
CA LEU A 261 7.49 -17.66 1.12
C LEU A 261 8.05 -16.64 0.13
N ARG A 262 8.50 -17.08 -1.04
CA ARG A 262 8.97 -16.18 -2.11
C ARG A 262 7.84 -15.32 -2.65
N GLN A 263 6.67 -15.89 -2.90
CA GLN A 263 5.50 -15.16 -3.38
C GLN A 263 5.01 -14.12 -2.36
N VAL A 264 4.95 -14.49 -1.07
CA VAL A 264 4.61 -13.56 0.01
C VAL A 264 5.64 -12.43 0.10
N TRP A 265 6.93 -12.75 0.00
CA TRP A 265 7.98 -11.74 -0.01
C TRP A 265 7.85 -10.79 -1.19
N GLN A 266 7.66 -11.31 -2.40
CA GLN A 266 7.43 -10.52 -3.61
C GLN A 266 6.19 -9.63 -3.47
N PHE A 267 5.09 -10.14 -2.91
CA PHE A 267 3.89 -9.35 -2.65
C PHE A 267 4.16 -8.15 -1.74
N VAL A 268 4.98 -8.33 -0.70
CA VAL A 268 5.30 -7.25 0.26
C VAL A 268 6.37 -6.30 -0.27
N SER A 269 7.35 -6.79 -1.05
CA SER A 269 8.52 -6.02 -1.48
C SER A 269 8.38 -5.37 -2.84
N ASP A 270 7.54 -5.91 -3.72
CA ASP A 270 7.49 -5.47 -5.11
C ASP A 270 6.48 -4.33 -5.32
N SER A 271 6.76 -3.54 -6.35
CA SER A 271 5.82 -2.54 -6.86
C SER A 271 4.91 -3.17 -7.93
N PRO A 272 3.62 -2.82 -8.01
CA PRO A 272 2.72 -3.31 -9.06
C PRO A 272 3.25 -3.10 -10.48
N ALA A 273 3.94 -1.98 -10.71
CA ALA A 273 4.53 -1.66 -12.01
C ALA A 273 5.78 -2.50 -12.34
N ALA A 274 6.55 -2.93 -11.35
CA ALA A 274 7.80 -3.67 -11.55
C ALA A 274 7.58 -5.18 -11.79
N GLY A 275 6.53 -5.75 -11.20
CA GLY A 275 6.30 -7.21 -11.22
C GLY A 275 5.38 -7.71 -12.32
N GLY A 276 4.68 -6.84 -13.05
CA GLY A 276 3.66 -7.25 -14.03
C GLY A 276 2.51 -8.08 -13.42
N SER A 277 2.59 -8.44 -12.16
CA SER A 277 1.47 -8.90 -11.37
C SER A 277 0.83 -7.66 -10.74
N GLU A 278 -0.46 -7.53 -10.85
CA GLU A 278 -1.25 -6.49 -10.17
C GLU A 278 -1.15 -6.62 -8.62
N SER A 279 -0.23 -7.43 -8.11
CA SER A 279 -0.22 -7.97 -6.76
C SER A 279 0.83 -7.37 -5.82
N GLY A 280 1.76 -6.51 -6.27
CA GLY A 280 2.73 -5.89 -5.37
C GLY A 280 2.07 -4.86 -4.42
N ALA A 281 2.40 -4.91 -3.12
CA ALA A 281 1.81 -4.04 -2.10
C ALA A 281 2.77 -3.01 -1.53
N PHE A 282 4.06 -3.04 -1.88
CA PHE A 282 5.07 -2.17 -1.29
C PHE A 282 4.73 -0.67 -1.34
N PRO A 283 4.32 -0.07 -2.49
CA PRO A 283 3.98 1.35 -2.52
C PRO A 283 2.76 1.69 -1.66
N ALA A 284 1.80 0.77 -1.54
CA ALA A 284 0.63 0.96 -0.69
C ALA A 284 0.98 0.83 0.81
N ILE A 285 1.88 -0.09 1.18
CA ILE A 285 2.43 -0.20 2.53
C ILE A 285 3.15 1.11 2.89
N PHE A 286 4.08 1.51 2.02
CA PHE A 286 4.89 2.71 2.20
C PHE A 286 4.02 3.96 2.34
N GLY A 287 3.07 4.15 1.40
CA GLY A 287 2.17 5.30 1.42
C GLY A 287 1.26 5.33 2.64
N THR A 288 0.72 4.17 3.08
CA THR A 288 -0.08 4.07 4.30
C THR A 288 0.72 4.48 5.53
N VAL A 289 1.92 3.94 5.70
CA VAL A 289 2.77 4.23 6.87
C VAL A 289 3.22 5.69 6.86
N LEU A 290 3.71 6.20 5.72
CA LEU A 290 4.18 7.58 5.58
C LEU A 290 3.05 8.58 5.87
N MET A 291 1.87 8.37 5.31
CA MET A 291 0.70 9.20 5.55
C MET A 291 0.32 9.23 7.05
N VAL A 292 0.29 8.07 7.72
CA VAL A 292 -0.02 7.98 9.16
C VAL A 292 1.02 8.70 10.01
N VAL A 293 2.31 8.59 9.65
CA VAL A 293 3.38 9.32 10.33
C VAL A 293 3.23 10.83 10.15
N LEU A 294 3.00 11.31 8.92
CA LEU A 294 2.78 12.74 8.66
C LEU A 294 1.53 13.26 9.38
N MET A 295 0.42 12.53 9.32
CA MET A 295 -0.79 12.86 10.07
C MET A 295 -0.48 12.98 11.57
N SER A 296 0.28 12.04 12.13
CA SER A 296 0.65 12.03 13.55
C SER A 296 1.47 13.25 13.96
N VAL A 297 2.42 13.66 13.11
CA VAL A 297 3.24 14.86 13.33
C VAL A 297 2.37 16.13 13.31
N ILE A 298 1.32 16.16 12.51
CA ILE A 298 0.40 17.30 12.41
C ILE A 298 -0.61 17.31 13.57
N VAL A 299 -1.28 16.17 13.82
CA VAL A 299 -2.41 16.12 14.77
C VAL A 299 -1.97 16.27 16.22
N MET A 300 -0.79 15.75 16.58
CA MET A 300 -0.32 15.81 17.98
C MET A 300 -0.15 17.24 18.51
N PRO A 301 0.64 18.12 17.88
CA PRO A 301 0.79 19.50 18.35
C PRO A 301 -0.54 20.24 18.36
N LEU A 302 -1.34 20.12 17.30
CA LEU A 302 -2.64 20.80 17.19
C LEU A 302 -3.62 20.34 18.27
N GLY A 303 -3.71 19.02 18.48
CA GLY A 303 -4.60 18.43 19.48
C GLY A 303 -4.19 18.78 20.91
N VAL A 304 -2.89 18.76 21.21
CA VAL A 304 -2.36 19.13 22.53
C VAL A 304 -2.59 20.62 22.81
N VAL A 305 -2.28 21.50 21.87
CA VAL A 305 -2.51 22.95 22.03
C VAL A 305 -3.99 23.26 22.26
N ALA A 306 -4.87 22.64 21.47
CA ALA A 306 -6.31 22.81 21.62
C ALA A 306 -6.82 22.30 22.98
N ALA A 307 -6.35 21.11 23.42
CA ALA A 307 -6.72 20.55 24.72
C ALA A 307 -6.22 21.39 25.89
N VAL A 308 -4.98 21.87 25.82
CA VAL A 308 -4.41 22.77 26.83
C VAL A 308 -5.20 24.07 26.91
N TRP A 309 -5.53 24.65 25.75
CA TRP A 309 -6.34 25.86 25.74
C TRP A 309 -7.72 25.62 26.35
N LEU A 310 -8.41 24.54 26.00
CA LEU A 310 -9.73 24.19 26.52
C LEU A 310 -9.73 23.88 28.03
N HIS A 311 -8.63 23.31 28.55
CA HIS A 311 -8.54 22.89 29.95
C HIS A 311 -7.99 23.98 30.87
N GLU A 312 -6.91 24.67 30.46
CA GLU A 312 -6.19 25.59 31.35
C GLU A 312 -6.62 27.06 31.18
N TYR A 313 -6.94 27.50 29.96
CA TYR A 313 -7.19 28.90 29.63
C TYR A 313 -8.66 29.24 29.37
N ALA A 314 -9.40 28.29 28.80
CA ALA A 314 -10.79 28.55 28.45
C ALA A 314 -11.68 28.50 29.67
N GLY A 315 -12.11 29.67 30.15
CA GLY A 315 -13.02 29.81 31.29
C GLY A 315 -14.37 29.10 31.07
N ARG A 316 -15.25 29.10 32.08
CA ARG A 316 -16.59 28.49 32.03
C ARG A 316 -17.62 29.37 31.27
N HIS A 317 -17.23 29.89 30.10
CA HIS A 317 -18.09 30.71 29.26
C HIS A 317 -18.95 29.86 28.30
N ALA A 318 -20.05 30.45 27.82
CA ALA A 318 -20.93 29.79 26.85
C ALA A 318 -20.19 29.39 25.55
N LEU A 319 -19.26 30.21 25.08
CA LEU A 319 -18.45 29.96 23.90
C LEU A 319 -17.56 28.73 24.08
N THR A 320 -16.89 28.60 25.24
CA THR A 320 -16.05 27.41 25.54
C THR A 320 -16.89 26.14 25.56
N ARG A 321 -18.09 26.20 26.10
CA ARG A 321 -19.03 25.07 26.09
C ARG A 321 -19.44 24.72 24.67
N LEU A 322 -19.71 25.70 23.83
CA LEU A 322 -20.04 25.48 22.41
C LEU A 322 -18.87 24.82 21.65
N VAL A 323 -17.64 25.32 21.84
CA VAL A 323 -16.43 24.73 21.20
C VAL A 323 -16.24 23.29 21.66
N ARG A 324 -16.40 22.98 22.96
CA ARG A 324 -16.27 21.59 23.46
C ARG A 324 -17.33 20.67 22.85
N ILE A 325 -18.59 21.13 22.77
CA ILE A 325 -19.66 20.37 22.09
C ILE A 325 -19.34 20.18 20.62
N ALA A 326 -18.83 21.19 19.93
CA ALA A 326 -18.44 21.11 18.54
C ALA A 326 -17.31 20.08 18.32
N VAL A 327 -16.27 20.10 19.17
CA VAL A 327 -15.15 19.12 19.09
C VAL A 327 -15.67 17.69 19.28
N VAL A 328 -16.55 17.44 20.25
CA VAL A 328 -17.11 16.09 20.47
C VAL A 328 -17.98 15.66 19.29
N ASN A 329 -18.82 16.55 18.77
CA ASN A 329 -19.70 16.26 17.64
C ASN A 329 -18.93 16.07 16.33
N LEU A 330 -17.78 16.71 16.16
CA LEU A 330 -16.91 16.54 15.00
C LEU A 330 -16.46 15.07 14.84
N ALA A 331 -16.25 14.35 15.94
CA ALA A 331 -15.92 12.92 15.92
C ALA A 331 -17.05 12.04 15.32
N GLY A 332 -18.30 12.51 15.32
CA GLY A 332 -19.46 11.82 14.77
C GLY A 332 -19.74 12.09 13.29
N VAL A 333 -19.01 13.00 12.65
CA VAL A 333 -19.19 13.33 11.23
C VAL A 333 -18.70 12.17 10.36
N PRO A 334 -19.47 11.73 9.33
CA PRO A 334 -19.02 10.69 8.40
C PRO A 334 -17.69 11.04 7.75
N SER A 335 -16.78 10.08 7.68
CA SER A 335 -15.40 10.31 7.20
C SER A 335 -15.32 10.85 5.77
N ILE A 336 -16.25 10.46 4.89
CA ILE A 336 -16.33 10.95 3.52
C ILE A 336 -16.54 12.48 3.44
N VAL A 337 -17.25 13.07 4.41
CA VAL A 337 -17.49 14.52 4.48
C VAL A 337 -16.16 15.26 4.69
N TYR A 338 -15.28 14.71 5.51
CA TYR A 338 -13.90 15.24 5.64
C TYR A 338 -13.12 15.19 4.34
N GLY A 339 -13.33 14.15 3.51
CA GLY A 339 -12.73 14.08 2.18
C GLY A 339 -13.22 15.18 1.25
N VAL A 340 -14.54 15.44 1.24
CA VAL A 340 -15.13 16.54 0.46
C VAL A 340 -14.62 17.90 0.95
N PHE A 341 -14.56 18.09 2.27
CA PHE A 341 -14.00 19.31 2.86
C PHE A 341 -12.51 19.44 2.51
N GLY A 342 -11.74 18.37 2.64
CA GLY A 342 -10.31 18.35 2.29
C GLY A 342 -10.06 18.72 0.84
N LEU A 343 -10.86 18.20 -0.08
CA LEU A 343 -10.76 18.55 -1.49
C LEU A 343 -11.12 20.03 -1.74
N GLY A 344 -12.27 20.48 -1.22
CA GLY A 344 -12.74 21.85 -1.47
C GLY A 344 -11.88 22.91 -0.77
N PHE A 345 -11.57 22.70 0.50
CA PHE A 345 -10.87 23.69 1.31
C PHE A 345 -9.34 23.57 1.21
N PHE A 346 -8.78 22.37 1.42
CA PHE A 346 -7.33 22.25 1.41
C PHE A 346 -6.76 22.26 0.00
N VAL A 347 -7.30 21.45 -0.92
CA VAL A 347 -6.74 21.30 -2.25
C VAL A 347 -7.08 22.54 -3.10
N TRP A 348 -8.36 22.85 -3.27
CA TRP A 348 -8.76 23.90 -4.23
C TRP A 348 -8.52 25.30 -3.68
N LEU A 349 -8.93 25.59 -2.43
CA LEU A 349 -8.78 26.93 -1.88
C LEU A 349 -7.34 27.21 -1.44
N ILE A 350 -6.79 26.42 -0.50
CA ILE A 350 -5.46 26.66 0.05
C ILE A 350 -4.40 26.30 -0.99
N GLY A 351 -4.45 25.10 -1.57
CA GLY A 351 -3.48 24.63 -2.56
C GLY A 351 -3.45 25.50 -3.81
N GLY A 352 -4.62 25.86 -4.35
CA GLY A 352 -4.72 26.77 -5.48
C GLY A 352 -4.16 28.17 -5.17
N THR A 353 -4.37 28.68 -3.94
CA THR A 353 -3.79 29.97 -3.51
C THR A 353 -2.27 29.87 -3.36
N LEU A 354 -1.76 28.75 -2.80
CA LEU A 354 -0.32 28.51 -2.70
C LEU A 354 0.34 28.45 -4.09
N ASP A 355 -0.29 27.79 -5.05
CA ASP A 355 0.22 27.71 -6.41
C ASP A 355 0.26 29.07 -7.08
N GLN A 356 -0.76 29.91 -6.87
CA GLN A 356 -0.76 31.28 -7.40
C GLN A 356 0.34 32.16 -6.78
N LEU A 357 0.59 32.04 -5.47
CA LEU A 357 1.54 32.86 -4.75
C LEU A 357 3.00 32.40 -4.91
N PHE A 358 3.25 31.10 -4.84
CA PHE A 358 4.60 30.55 -4.76
C PHE A 358 5.01 29.70 -5.96
N PHE A 359 4.03 29.09 -6.65
CA PHE A 359 4.26 28.16 -7.76
C PHE A 359 3.58 28.62 -9.06
N SER A 360 3.39 29.93 -9.24
CA SER A 360 2.76 30.52 -10.43
C SER A 360 3.45 30.10 -11.75
N ARG A 361 4.71 29.67 -11.68
CA ARG A 361 5.50 29.18 -12.80
C ARG A 361 5.07 27.80 -13.28
N ALA A 362 4.56 26.96 -12.38
CA ALA A 362 4.09 25.62 -12.72
C ALA A 362 2.70 25.61 -13.40
N LEU A 363 1.98 26.73 -13.36
CA LEU A 363 0.68 26.84 -14.01
C LEU A 363 0.82 26.78 -15.54
N PRO A 364 -0.06 26.07 -16.27
CA PRO A 364 -1.36 25.54 -15.83
C PRO A 364 -1.32 24.19 -15.09
N ASN A 365 -0.17 23.60 -14.79
CA ASN A 365 -0.04 22.36 -14.06
C ASN A 365 0.17 22.68 -12.56
N PRO A 366 -0.90 22.69 -11.74
CA PRO A 366 -0.80 23.06 -10.33
C PRO A 366 -0.01 22.01 -9.53
N THR A 367 0.84 22.47 -8.61
CA THR A 367 1.64 21.61 -7.71
C THR A 367 0.82 21.20 -6.48
N PHE A 368 0.36 22.20 -5.71
CA PHE A 368 -0.42 21.97 -4.48
C PHE A 368 -1.92 22.09 -4.69
N GLY A 369 -2.39 22.68 -5.78
CA GLY A 369 -3.81 22.69 -6.20
C GLY A 369 -4.32 21.33 -6.69
N THR A 370 -3.54 20.26 -6.55
CA THR A 370 -3.91 18.88 -6.85
C THR A 370 -3.96 18.02 -5.59
N PRO A 371 -4.80 16.96 -5.57
CA PRO A 371 -4.79 15.98 -4.50
C PRO A 371 -3.41 15.34 -4.32
N GLY A 372 -2.93 15.26 -3.07
CA GLY A 372 -1.59 14.75 -2.74
C GLY A 372 -1.45 14.32 -1.28
N LEU A 373 -0.25 13.84 -0.94
CA LEU A 373 0.07 13.29 0.38
C LEU A 373 -0.14 14.30 1.52
N LEU A 374 0.23 15.58 1.31
CA LEU A 374 0.03 16.64 2.30
C LEU A 374 -1.43 16.80 2.68
N TRP A 375 -2.29 16.96 1.69
CA TRP A 375 -3.70 17.20 1.88
C TRP A 375 -4.42 16.01 2.47
N ALA A 376 -4.04 14.81 2.06
CA ALA A 376 -4.53 13.57 2.66
C ALA A 376 -4.16 13.47 4.14
N SER A 377 -2.90 13.75 4.50
CA SER A 377 -2.43 13.74 5.89
C SER A 377 -3.12 14.80 6.73
N LEU A 378 -3.34 16.00 6.20
CA LEU A 378 -4.03 17.11 6.88
C LEU A 378 -5.53 16.81 7.08
N THR A 379 -6.17 16.22 6.07
CA THR A 379 -7.58 15.80 6.16
C THR A 379 -7.78 14.74 7.25
N LEU A 380 -6.88 13.75 7.32
CA LEU A 380 -6.93 12.75 8.39
C LEU A 380 -6.54 13.31 9.75
N ALA A 381 -5.62 14.27 9.80
CA ALA A 381 -5.31 14.97 11.04
C ALA A 381 -6.56 15.68 11.58
N LEU A 382 -7.32 16.36 10.73
CA LEU A 382 -8.57 17.00 11.11
C LEU A 382 -9.63 15.98 11.61
N LEU A 383 -9.74 14.84 10.93
CA LEU A 383 -10.66 13.76 11.30
C LEU A 383 -10.31 13.14 12.67
N THR A 384 -9.03 13.03 12.99
CA THR A 384 -8.55 12.41 14.24
C THR A 384 -8.29 13.41 15.36
N LEU A 385 -8.32 14.70 15.06
CA LEU A 385 -8.09 15.80 16.01
C LEU A 385 -8.95 15.70 17.26
N PRO A 386 -10.28 15.45 17.18
CA PRO A 386 -11.14 15.32 18.36
C PRO A 386 -10.67 14.21 19.32
N VAL A 387 -10.17 13.10 18.79
CA VAL A 387 -9.70 11.97 19.60
C VAL A 387 -8.48 12.38 20.44
N VAL A 388 -7.54 13.10 19.82
CA VAL A 388 -6.33 13.58 20.51
C VAL A 388 -6.68 14.67 21.55
N ILE A 389 -7.60 15.59 21.22
CA ILE A 389 -8.05 16.64 22.13
C ILE A 389 -8.68 16.01 23.38
N VAL A 390 -9.68 15.12 23.21
CA VAL A 390 -10.40 14.50 24.33
C VAL A 390 -9.45 13.68 25.20
N ALA A 391 -8.60 12.84 24.60
CA ALA A 391 -7.64 12.03 25.36
C ALA A 391 -6.64 12.89 26.15
N THR A 392 -6.20 14.01 25.57
CA THR A 392 -5.29 14.95 26.24
C THR A 392 -6.00 15.69 27.35
N GLU A 393 -7.22 16.18 27.14
CA GLU A 393 -8.04 16.86 28.15
C GLU A 393 -8.34 15.93 29.35
N GLU A 394 -8.68 14.66 29.08
CA GLU A 394 -8.82 13.65 30.16
C GLU A 394 -7.52 13.43 30.93
N GLY A 395 -6.37 13.45 30.23
CA GLY A 395 -5.05 13.34 30.85
C GLY A 395 -4.75 14.52 31.76
N LEU A 396 -5.01 15.71 31.30
CA LEU A 396 -4.83 16.95 32.08
C LEU A 396 -5.73 17.01 33.31
N SER A 397 -6.98 16.54 33.20
CA SER A 397 -7.94 16.52 34.30
C SER A 397 -7.58 15.54 35.43
N ARG A 398 -6.74 14.53 35.16
CA ARG A 398 -6.28 13.57 36.17
C ARG A 398 -5.09 14.06 37.00
N ILE A 399 -4.49 15.20 36.64
CA ILE A 399 -3.33 15.76 37.35
C ILE A 399 -3.87 16.53 38.57
N PRO A 400 -3.44 16.19 39.82
CA PRO A 400 -3.88 16.85 41.04
C PRO A 400 -3.57 18.35 41.04
N ASP A 401 -4.52 19.17 41.48
CA ASP A 401 -4.33 20.62 41.60
C ASP A 401 -3.22 21.00 42.57
N THR A 402 -2.92 20.16 43.55
CA THR A 402 -1.82 20.35 44.51
C THR A 402 -0.48 20.51 43.85
N LEU A 403 -0.22 19.78 42.74
CA LEU A 403 1.03 19.91 41.97
C LEU A 403 1.14 21.26 41.26
N ARG A 404 0.02 21.75 40.73
CA ARG A 404 -0.05 23.08 40.09
C ARG A 404 0.17 24.19 41.13
N GLN A 405 -0.58 24.12 42.25
CA GLN A 405 -0.47 25.08 43.35
C GLN A 405 0.93 25.05 43.97
N GLY A 406 1.53 23.89 44.16
CA GLY A 406 2.89 23.76 44.68
C GLY A 406 3.94 24.44 43.77
N SER A 407 3.83 24.25 42.46
CA SER A 407 4.72 24.92 41.50
C SER A 407 4.58 26.44 41.51
N LEU A 408 3.33 26.94 41.55
CA LEU A 408 3.03 28.38 41.65
C LEU A 408 3.51 28.97 42.98
N ALA A 409 3.37 28.24 44.09
CA ALA A 409 3.87 28.67 45.40
C ALA A 409 5.38 28.79 45.47
N LEU A 410 6.11 28.04 44.66
CA LEU A 410 7.58 28.14 44.48
C LEU A 410 8.00 29.31 43.56
N GLY A 411 7.05 30.11 43.08
CA GLY A 411 7.28 31.28 42.25
C GLY A 411 7.34 31.04 40.75
N ALA A 412 6.97 29.83 40.28
CA ALA A 412 6.86 29.55 38.86
C ALA A 412 5.67 30.28 38.23
N THR A 413 5.81 30.73 37.00
CA THR A 413 4.71 31.28 36.21
C THR A 413 3.73 30.17 35.75
N GLN A 414 2.50 30.54 35.35
CA GLN A 414 1.55 29.57 34.81
C GLN A 414 2.11 28.82 33.59
N ALA A 415 2.81 29.53 32.72
CA ALA A 415 3.43 28.92 31.55
C ALA A 415 4.54 27.92 31.93
N GLU A 416 5.39 28.27 32.90
CA GLU A 416 6.44 27.36 33.40
C GLU A 416 5.85 26.13 34.08
N THR A 417 4.84 26.31 34.92
CA THR A 417 4.10 25.20 35.54
C THR A 417 3.51 24.28 34.49
N LEU A 418 2.89 24.85 33.45
CA LEU A 418 2.31 24.05 32.35
C LEU A 418 3.41 23.24 31.60
N TRP A 419 4.48 23.89 31.15
CA TRP A 419 5.49 23.25 30.33
C TRP A 419 6.42 22.29 31.11
N ARG A 420 6.74 22.60 32.36
CA ARG A 420 7.71 21.82 33.16
C ARG A 420 7.07 20.79 34.08
N VAL A 421 5.81 20.97 34.45
CA VAL A 421 5.13 20.06 35.39
C VAL A 421 3.94 19.37 34.75
N VAL A 422 2.96 20.13 34.23
CA VAL A 422 1.67 19.59 33.80
C VAL A 422 1.80 18.76 32.51
N LEU A 423 2.40 19.33 31.46
CA LEU A 423 2.55 18.64 30.17
C LEU A 423 3.36 17.34 30.25
N PRO A 424 4.52 17.29 30.94
CA PRO A 424 5.25 16.04 31.10
C PRO A 424 4.44 14.95 31.80
N LEU A 425 3.63 15.30 32.79
CA LEU A 425 2.76 14.34 33.48
C LEU A 425 1.58 13.88 32.60
N ALA A 426 1.13 14.70 31.64
CA ALA A 426 0.07 14.36 30.70
C ALA A 426 0.56 13.52 29.49
N VAL A 427 1.86 13.42 29.21
CA VAL A 427 2.44 12.70 28.06
C VAL A 427 1.86 11.29 27.89
N PRO A 428 1.68 10.45 28.93
CA PRO A 428 1.11 9.10 28.75
C PRO A 428 -0.32 9.11 28.20
N ALA A 429 -1.13 10.12 28.55
CA ALA A 429 -2.49 10.27 28.03
C ALA A 429 -2.48 10.80 26.59
N MET A 430 -1.62 11.77 26.29
CA MET A 430 -1.41 12.28 24.93
C MET A 430 -1.01 11.15 23.97
N LEU A 431 -0.06 10.29 24.38
CA LEU A 431 0.34 9.13 23.59
C LEU A 431 -0.78 8.11 23.43
N THR A 432 -1.67 7.99 24.41
CA THR A 432 -2.86 7.14 24.26
C THR A 432 -3.80 7.69 23.19
N GLY A 433 -4.04 9.00 23.17
CA GLY A 433 -4.79 9.68 22.12
C GLY A 433 -4.17 9.49 20.74
N LEU A 434 -2.83 9.60 20.64
CA LEU A 434 -2.11 9.34 19.39
C LEU A 434 -2.28 7.90 18.90
N ILE A 435 -2.16 6.91 19.79
CA ILE A 435 -2.34 5.48 19.42
C ILE A 435 -3.73 5.26 18.84
N LEU A 436 -4.77 5.84 19.47
CA LEU A 436 -6.14 5.75 18.97
C LEU A 436 -6.32 6.45 17.63
N ALA A 437 -5.69 7.61 17.44
CA ALA A 437 -5.71 8.35 16.18
C ALA A 437 -5.02 7.58 15.06
N VAL A 438 -3.84 6.98 15.30
CA VAL A 438 -3.09 6.14 14.36
C VAL A 438 -3.90 4.92 13.95
N ALA A 439 -4.50 4.21 14.91
CA ALA A 439 -5.31 3.03 14.63
C ALA A 439 -6.52 3.36 13.74
N ARG A 440 -7.16 4.50 13.98
CA ARG A 440 -8.28 4.98 13.17
C ARG A 440 -7.82 5.39 11.78
N ALA A 441 -6.81 6.25 11.68
CA ALA A 441 -6.34 6.82 10.41
C ALA A 441 -5.84 5.75 9.43
N ALA A 442 -5.12 4.74 9.92
CA ALA A 442 -4.58 3.68 9.07
C ALA A 442 -5.66 2.82 8.39
N GLY A 443 -6.87 2.77 8.96
CA GLY A 443 -8.01 2.04 8.39
C GLY A 443 -8.95 2.90 7.53
N GLU A 444 -8.80 4.22 7.53
CA GLU A 444 -9.70 5.12 6.82
C GLU A 444 -9.34 5.21 5.33
N THR A 445 -10.30 4.89 4.46
CA THR A 445 -10.10 4.91 3.00
C THR A 445 -10.97 5.97 2.32
N ALA A 446 -12.22 6.15 2.75
CA ALA A 446 -13.19 6.98 2.06
C ALA A 446 -12.76 8.45 1.85
N PRO A 447 -12.23 9.19 2.84
CA PRO A 447 -11.76 10.55 2.62
C PRO A 447 -10.55 10.61 1.70
N LEU A 448 -9.69 9.59 1.74
CA LEU A 448 -8.43 9.55 0.99
C LEU A 448 -8.64 9.41 -0.52
N MET A 449 -9.71 8.73 -0.94
CA MET A 449 -10.09 8.61 -2.35
C MET A 449 -10.29 9.96 -3.04
N LEU A 450 -10.67 11.00 -2.28
CA LEU A 450 -10.91 12.34 -2.80
C LEU A 450 -9.67 13.23 -2.77
N VAL A 451 -8.75 12.98 -1.82
CA VAL A 451 -7.66 13.93 -1.51
C VAL A 451 -6.26 13.47 -1.86
N GLY A 452 -6.05 12.31 -2.52
CA GLY A 452 -4.70 11.99 -2.97
C GLY A 452 -4.34 10.54 -3.22
N VAL A 453 -5.24 9.59 -2.91
CA VAL A 453 -4.97 8.17 -3.16
C VAL A 453 -5.28 7.80 -4.60
N VAL A 454 -4.39 7.01 -5.21
CA VAL A 454 -4.53 6.50 -6.58
C VAL A 454 -4.25 5.00 -6.63
N LYS A 455 -4.71 4.35 -7.70
CA LYS A 455 -4.53 2.91 -7.95
C LYS A 455 -3.06 2.54 -8.16
N MET A 456 -2.33 3.36 -8.91
CA MET A 456 -0.92 3.15 -9.23
C MET A 456 -0.18 4.47 -9.19
N VAL A 457 1.03 4.45 -8.66
CA VAL A 457 1.95 5.60 -8.66
C VAL A 457 3.18 5.27 -9.51
N PRO A 458 3.61 6.18 -10.38
CA PRO A 458 4.85 6.02 -11.13
C PRO A 458 6.08 6.11 -10.22
N GLU A 459 6.00 6.94 -9.17
CA GLU A 459 7.10 7.23 -8.26
C GLU A 459 6.58 7.31 -6.81
N LEU A 460 7.43 6.93 -5.88
CA LEU A 460 7.12 7.07 -4.46
C LEU A 460 7.18 8.54 -4.03
N PRO A 461 6.48 8.91 -2.94
CA PRO A 461 6.60 10.26 -2.37
C PRO A 461 7.97 10.58 -1.79
N VAL A 462 8.86 9.59 -1.65
CA VAL A 462 10.24 9.76 -1.21
C VAL A 462 11.17 9.18 -2.26
N ASP A 463 12.10 10.00 -2.73
CA ASP A 463 13.11 9.61 -3.71
C ASP A 463 14.47 10.29 -3.43
N ALA A 464 15.43 10.13 -4.36
CA ALA A 464 16.77 10.69 -4.26
C ALA A 464 16.90 12.12 -4.82
N VAL A 465 15.79 12.72 -5.28
CA VAL A 465 15.76 14.07 -5.85
C VAL A 465 15.32 15.07 -4.79
N PHE A 466 16.04 16.20 -4.66
CA PHE A 466 15.62 17.27 -3.74
C PHE A 466 14.20 17.77 -4.08
N PRO A 467 13.27 17.93 -3.10
CA PRO A 467 13.46 17.97 -1.63
C PRO A 467 13.39 16.61 -0.91
N TYR A 468 13.59 15.49 -1.57
CA TYR A 468 13.60 14.10 -1.08
C TYR A 468 12.24 13.59 -0.58
N LEU A 469 11.40 14.44 -0.02
CA LEU A 469 10.02 14.16 0.40
C LEU A 469 9.07 15.07 -0.39
N HIS A 470 8.34 14.47 -1.31
CA HIS A 470 7.41 15.15 -2.21
C HIS A 470 5.99 15.08 -1.66
N LEU A 471 5.59 16.12 -0.95
CA LEU A 471 4.29 16.21 -0.27
C LEU A 471 3.12 16.44 -1.24
N ASP A 472 3.40 16.92 -2.43
CA ASP A 472 2.49 17.17 -3.54
C ASP A 472 2.09 15.89 -4.27
N ARG A 473 2.95 14.85 -4.24
CA ARG A 473 2.70 13.61 -4.98
C ARG A 473 1.51 12.83 -4.45
N LYS A 474 0.82 12.18 -5.37
CA LYS A 474 -0.19 11.16 -5.07
C LYS A 474 0.48 9.92 -4.53
N PHE A 475 -0.25 9.11 -3.77
CA PHE A 475 0.29 7.91 -3.15
C PHE A 475 -0.71 6.76 -3.19
N MET A 476 -0.22 5.54 -3.00
CA MET A 476 -1.06 4.36 -2.84
C MET A 476 -1.36 4.12 -1.36
N HIS A 477 -2.54 3.55 -1.09
CA HIS A 477 -2.97 3.20 0.27
C HIS A 477 -3.55 1.79 0.30
N LEU A 478 -3.21 0.99 1.32
CA LEU A 478 -3.67 -0.40 1.42
C LEU A 478 -5.18 -0.56 1.45
N GLY A 479 -5.89 0.33 2.15
CA GLY A 479 -7.36 0.31 2.17
C GLY A 479 -7.95 0.55 0.79
N PHE A 480 -7.36 1.41 -0.03
CA PHE A 480 -7.78 1.62 -1.39
C PHE A 480 -7.44 0.43 -2.29
N GLN A 481 -6.28 -0.20 -2.09
CA GLN A 481 -5.92 -1.42 -2.82
C GLN A 481 -6.89 -2.56 -2.54
N ILE A 482 -7.36 -2.70 -1.28
CA ILE A 482 -8.43 -3.66 -0.94
C ILE A 482 -9.72 -3.34 -1.70
N TYR A 483 -10.11 -2.07 -1.74
CA TYR A 483 -11.30 -1.62 -2.47
C TYR A 483 -11.18 -1.88 -3.97
N ASP A 484 -10.03 -1.54 -4.57
CA ASP A 484 -9.76 -1.75 -5.99
C ASP A 484 -9.84 -3.23 -6.38
N LEU A 485 -9.16 -4.10 -5.62
CA LEU A 485 -9.18 -5.56 -5.83
C LEU A 485 -10.57 -6.17 -5.61
N ALA A 486 -11.35 -5.66 -4.64
CA ALA A 486 -12.65 -6.22 -4.31
C ALA A 486 -13.77 -5.80 -5.26
N PHE A 487 -13.69 -4.58 -5.85
CA PHE A 487 -14.80 -3.97 -6.58
C PHE A 487 -14.46 -3.50 -7.99
N GLN A 488 -13.18 -3.22 -8.29
CA GLN A 488 -12.75 -2.68 -9.59
C GLN A 488 -11.93 -3.67 -10.42
N SER A 489 -11.61 -4.84 -9.85
CA SER A 489 -10.91 -5.88 -10.60
C SER A 489 -11.79 -6.44 -11.71
N PRO A 490 -11.24 -6.70 -12.92
CA PRO A 490 -11.94 -7.38 -13.99
C PRO A 490 -12.42 -8.80 -13.61
N ASN A 491 -11.76 -9.43 -12.63
CA ASN A 491 -12.01 -10.81 -12.20
C ASN A 491 -12.11 -10.94 -10.68
N ILE A 492 -13.17 -10.36 -10.10
CA ILE A 492 -13.39 -10.28 -8.65
C ILE A 492 -13.27 -11.64 -7.95
N ASP A 493 -13.81 -12.72 -8.55
CA ASP A 493 -13.76 -14.05 -7.94
C ASP A 493 -12.36 -14.64 -7.88
N ALA A 494 -11.51 -14.33 -8.85
CA ALA A 494 -10.11 -14.78 -8.88
C ALA A 494 -9.23 -14.00 -7.88
N ASP A 495 -9.52 -12.72 -7.70
CA ASP A 495 -8.73 -11.84 -6.83
C ASP A 495 -9.18 -11.87 -5.37
N ARG A 496 -10.29 -12.55 -5.06
CA ARG A 496 -10.75 -12.72 -3.66
C ARG A 496 -9.66 -13.14 -2.68
N PRO A 497 -8.81 -14.16 -2.94
CA PRO A 497 -7.75 -14.52 -2.00
C PRO A 497 -6.76 -13.38 -1.77
N LEU A 498 -6.47 -12.58 -2.82
CA LEU A 498 -5.58 -11.43 -2.73
C LEU A 498 -6.20 -10.29 -1.92
N VAL A 499 -7.53 -10.07 -2.01
CA VAL A 499 -8.27 -9.15 -1.14
C VAL A 499 -8.09 -9.51 0.33
N TYR A 500 -8.23 -10.80 0.67
CA TYR A 500 -8.03 -11.27 2.05
C TYR A 500 -6.56 -11.13 2.49
N ALA A 501 -5.61 -11.42 1.62
CA ALA A 501 -4.18 -11.24 1.90
C ALA A 501 -3.83 -9.77 2.17
N THR A 502 -4.35 -8.85 1.34
CA THR A 502 -4.14 -7.41 1.50
C THR A 502 -4.82 -6.88 2.77
N ALA A 503 -6.03 -7.38 3.08
CA ALA A 503 -6.72 -7.04 4.32
C ALA A 503 -5.96 -7.54 5.57
N LEU A 504 -5.44 -8.76 5.53
CA LEU A 504 -4.57 -9.30 6.59
C LEU A 504 -3.31 -8.44 6.76
N LEU A 505 -2.67 -8.05 5.64
CA LEU A 505 -1.49 -7.18 5.65
C LEU A 505 -1.79 -5.83 6.28
N LEU A 506 -2.92 -5.20 5.95
CA LEU A 506 -3.38 -3.94 6.56
C LEU A 506 -3.55 -4.10 8.08
N VAL A 507 -4.23 -5.16 8.53
CA VAL A 507 -4.39 -5.45 9.96
C VAL A 507 -3.04 -5.64 10.65
N MET A 508 -2.11 -6.37 10.03
CA MET A 508 -0.76 -6.58 10.57
C MET A 508 0.04 -5.27 10.69
N ILE A 509 -0.10 -4.36 9.72
CA ILE A 509 0.55 -3.04 9.78
C ILE A 509 -0.06 -2.20 10.90
N ILE A 510 -1.39 -2.15 11.01
CA ILE A 510 -2.07 -1.43 12.09
C ILE A 510 -1.63 -1.96 13.46
N LEU A 511 -1.60 -3.28 13.63
CA LEU A 511 -1.13 -3.91 14.88
C LEU A 511 0.34 -3.58 15.16
N SER A 512 1.20 -3.58 14.13
CA SER A 512 2.63 -3.26 14.27
C SER A 512 2.84 -1.79 14.66
N LEU A 513 2.11 -0.86 14.04
CA LEU A 513 2.15 0.56 14.39
C LEU A 513 1.66 0.81 15.82
N ASN A 514 0.56 0.16 16.21
CA ASN A 514 0.02 0.25 17.56
C ASN A 514 0.98 -0.35 18.61
N LEU A 515 1.59 -1.49 18.30
CA LEU A 515 2.57 -2.11 19.20
C LEU A 515 3.79 -1.20 19.38
N LEU A 516 4.32 -0.63 18.28
CA LEU A 516 5.42 0.33 18.32
C LEU A 516 5.07 1.54 19.19
N ALA A 517 3.89 2.11 19.00
CA ALA A 517 3.43 3.25 19.78
C ALA A 517 3.20 2.89 21.27
N MET A 518 2.72 1.67 21.58
CA MET A 518 2.59 1.18 22.96
C MET A 518 3.97 0.98 23.62
N VAL A 519 4.94 0.42 22.91
CA VAL A 519 6.32 0.26 23.42
C VAL A 519 6.95 1.63 23.70
N LEU A 520 6.76 2.59 22.79
CA LEU A 520 7.25 3.96 22.97
C LEU A 520 6.60 4.62 24.21
N ARG A 521 5.27 4.48 24.36
CA ARG A 521 4.55 4.96 25.54
C ARG A 521 5.06 4.33 26.84
N HIS A 522 5.32 3.02 26.83
CA HIS A 522 5.82 2.32 28.01
C HIS A 522 7.21 2.82 28.43
N ARG A 523 8.13 2.94 27.48
CA ARG A 523 9.49 3.48 27.73
C ARG A 523 9.48 4.93 28.23
N LEU A 524 8.63 5.77 27.65
CA LEU A 524 8.49 7.15 28.11
C LEU A 524 7.88 7.23 29.52
N ARG A 525 6.85 6.41 29.80
CA ARG A 525 6.24 6.35 31.15
C ARG A 525 7.26 5.92 32.21
N GLU A 526 8.10 4.94 31.94
CA GLU A 526 9.16 4.53 32.88
C GLU A 526 10.17 5.64 33.13
N ARG A 527 10.60 6.36 32.10
CA ARG A 527 11.49 7.52 32.25
C ARG A 527 10.94 8.60 33.16
N TYR A 528 9.66 8.95 32.97
CA TYR A 528 9.01 9.96 33.81
C TYR A 528 8.72 9.47 35.23
N ARG A 529 8.51 8.18 35.44
CA ARG A 529 8.31 7.60 36.77
C ARG A 529 9.60 7.64 37.62
N LEU A 530 10.76 7.50 36.97
CA LEU A 530 12.07 7.61 37.64
C LEU A 530 12.43 9.05 38.03
N MET A 531 11.78 10.06 37.43
CA MET A 531 11.96 11.49 37.80
C MET A 531 11.05 11.94 38.94
N THR A 532 10.06 11.12 39.35
CA THR A 532 9.10 11.41 40.43
C THR A 532 9.46 10.70 41.75
N HIS A 533 10.54 9.95 41.78
CA HIS A 533 11.20 9.42 42.98
C HIS A 533 12.57 10.08 43.16
#